data_5be3056c7f0a0ef6ab8475ca7443645d
#
_entry.id   5be3056c7f0a0ef6ab8475ca7443645d
#
_cell.length_a   1.000
_cell.length_b   1.000
_cell.length_c   1.000
_cell.angle_alpha   90.00
_cell.angle_beta   90.00
_cell.angle_gamma   90.00
#
_symmetry.space_group_name_H-M   'P 1'
#
loop_
_entity.id
_entity.type
_entity.pdbx_description
1 polymer ?
#
loop_
_entity_poly.entity_id
_entity_poly.type
_entity_poly.pdbx_seq_one_letter_code
_entity_poly.pdbx_strand_id
1 'polypeptide(L)'
;MSETLSKESSARSGRIRIDDRPKHLATRLERGEIAVINVADLDRESAAALVAAGPVAVLNAQPSLTGRAAALGPRLILGAGIVLVDDLGQDIMSLREGQEVTVTGSKVLVDGSVIATGSVVSSDDLDVDVADSSALFAGVDASIEEYLAKDGATVLRGVDVPELSDLSKRPILLVTGAPEAKAELRALARWRSEVSPFVIAVDGGADVALKARLSLDLVVGDAELMSEKAIRKARSFIVRVGGDGLAPGADRLDRMGIVYDRIAMAGTSLDAALVVAAHSTAPAVVTVGVSYGEAELVDAGRALVAPAFFSRLAVGSRLIGAQAVAATFRPRPRGWTLVLLAVVAVALMGVALWSTPWGNDLLHPVTSFFVSLMHSAGGAQ
;
A
#
# COMPACT_ATOMS: atom_id res chain seq x y z
N MET A 1 -23.68 -4.05 33.86
CA MET A 1 -24.44 -4.60 32.71
C MET A 1 -25.43 -3.60 32.09
N SER A 2 -25.39 -2.31 32.47
CA SER A 2 -26.28 -1.26 31.95
C SER A 2 -25.63 -0.16 31.10
N GLU A 3 -24.31 -0.12 31.01
CA GLU A 3 -23.59 0.95 30.26
C GLU A 3 -23.24 0.56 28.82
N THR A 4 -23.24 -0.71 28.48
CA THR A 4 -22.94 -1.23 27.11
C THR A 4 -24.13 -1.05 26.15
N LEU A 5 -25.36 -1.01 26.65
CA LEU A 5 -26.58 -0.88 25.83
C LEU A 5 -26.89 0.58 25.39
N SER A 6 -26.19 1.57 25.91
CA SER A 6 -26.44 3.00 25.60
C SER A 6 -25.64 3.54 24.41
N LYS A 7 -24.62 2.83 23.94
CA LYS A 7 -23.81 3.24 22.79
C LYS A 7 -24.37 2.82 21.41
N GLU A 8 -25.28 1.86 21.37
CA GLU A 8 -25.85 1.30 20.12
C GLU A 8 -27.02 2.10 19.53
N SER A 9 -27.53 3.09 20.22
CA SER A 9 -28.75 3.82 19.79
C SER A 9 -28.53 5.28 19.37
N SER A 10 -27.29 5.70 19.10
CA SER A 10 -27.08 7.06 18.59
C SER A 10 -27.38 7.10 17.08
N ALA A 11 -28.43 7.82 16.68
CA ALA A 11 -28.73 8.08 15.28
C ALA A 11 -27.52 8.73 14.58
N ARG A 12 -27.19 8.25 13.39
CA ARG A 12 -26.14 8.80 12.52
C ARG A 12 -26.80 9.37 11.29
N SER A 13 -26.62 10.64 11.01
CA SER A 13 -27.16 11.30 9.82
C SER A 13 -26.03 11.80 8.93
N GLY A 14 -26.23 11.72 7.62
CA GLY A 14 -25.28 12.21 6.64
C GLY A 14 -25.79 12.03 5.21
N ARG A 15 -25.09 12.68 4.27
CA ARG A 15 -25.34 12.48 2.86
C ARG A 15 -24.78 11.15 2.40
N ILE A 16 -25.50 10.45 1.54
CA ILE A 16 -25.03 9.17 1.00
C ILE A 16 -24.20 9.36 -0.26
N ARG A 17 -23.18 8.50 -0.38
CA ARG A 17 -22.45 8.20 -1.61
C ARG A 17 -22.62 6.73 -1.92
N ILE A 18 -22.87 6.41 -3.19
CA ILE A 18 -23.27 5.07 -3.63
C ILE A 18 -22.30 4.58 -4.70
N ASP A 19 -21.73 3.41 -4.50
CA ASP A 19 -20.93 2.70 -5.53
C ASP A 19 -20.83 1.21 -5.15
N ASP A 20 -20.89 0.34 -6.13
CA ASP A 20 -20.67 -1.10 -5.96
C ASP A 20 -19.19 -1.45 -5.73
N ARG A 21 -18.28 -0.50 -5.99
CA ARG A 21 -16.84 -0.63 -5.81
C ARG A 21 -16.36 0.25 -4.65
N PRO A 22 -16.16 -0.31 -3.44
CA PRO A 22 -15.83 0.47 -2.24
C PRO A 22 -14.57 1.33 -2.37
N LYS A 23 -13.55 0.87 -3.09
CA LYS A 23 -12.32 1.64 -3.32
C LYS A 23 -12.58 2.89 -4.17
N HIS A 24 -13.44 2.79 -5.19
CA HIS A 24 -13.87 3.94 -6.01
C HIS A 24 -14.73 4.91 -5.20
N LEU A 25 -15.67 4.37 -4.42
CA LEU A 25 -16.47 5.17 -3.51
C LEU A 25 -15.59 6.00 -2.57
N ALA A 26 -14.58 5.39 -1.98
CA ALA A 26 -13.66 6.02 -1.03
C ALA A 26 -12.90 7.23 -1.64
N THR A 27 -12.69 7.28 -2.97
CA THR A 27 -11.99 8.42 -3.61
C THR A 27 -12.81 9.70 -3.66
N ARG A 28 -14.16 9.59 -3.57
CA ARG A 28 -15.10 10.71 -3.66
C ARG A 28 -15.96 10.88 -2.40
N LEU A 29 -15.77 10.01 -1.41
CA LEU A 29 -16.43 10.07 -0.12
C LEU A 29 -15.80 11.14 0.76
N GLU A 30 -16.60 12.02 1.32
CA GLU A 30 -16.16 13.04 2.26
C GLU A 30 -16.34 12.59 3.71
N ARG A 31 -15.55 13.14 4.60
CA ARG A 31 -15.64 12.83 6.04
C ARG A 31 -17.01 13.24 6.57
N GLY A 32 -17.68 12.32 7.26
CA GLY A 32 -19.01 12.55 7.81
C GLY A 32 -20.16 12.16 6.89
N GLU A 33 -19.90 11.78 5.64
CA GLU A 33 -20.88 11.18 4.75
C GLU A 33 -21.17 9.72 5.14
N ILE A 34 -22.14 9.10 4.49
CA ILE A 34 -22.50 7.68 4.65
C ILE A 34 -22.15 6.96 3.35
N ALA A 35 -21.37 5.89 3.46
CA ALA A 35 -21.02 5.04 2.33
C ALA A 35 -22.11 3.98 2.10
N VAL A 36 -22.61 3.84 0.87
CA VAL A 36 -23.54 2.78 0.46
C VAL A 36 -22.82 1.89 -0.56
N ILE A 37 -22.69 0.61 -0.23
CA ILE A 37 -21.96 -0.38 -1.03
C ILE A 37 -22.81 -1.62 -1.30
N ASN A 38 -22.35 -2.47 -2.22
CA ASN A 38 -23.01 -3.73 -2.57
C ASN A 38 -21.96 -4.84 -2.73
N VAL A 39 -21.41 -5.31 -1.62
CA VAL A 39 -20.30 -6.27 -1.62
C VAL A 39 -20.55 -7.39 -0.63
N ALA A 40 -20.50 -8.63 -1.09
CA ALA A 40 -20.41 -9.78 -0.21
C ALA A 40 -18.96 -9.96 0.29
N ASP A 41 -18.80 -10.29 1.55
CA ASP A 41 -17.49 -10.51 2.18
C ASP A 41 -16.53 -9.32 1.96
N LEU A 42 -16.78 -8.20 2.66
CA LEU A 42 -16.00 -6.97 2.53
C LEU A 42 -14.52 -7.20 2.88
N ASP A 43 -13.64 -7.06 1.90
CA ASP A 43 -12.20 -7.26 2.06
C ASP A 43 -11.51 -6.14 2.84
N ARG A 44 -10.31 -6.45 3.38
CA ARG A 44 -9.50 -5.53 4.17
C ARG A 44 -9.10 -4.25 3.43
N GLU A 45 -8.72 -4.35 2.16
CA GLU A 45 -8.27 -3.17 1.38
C GLU A 45 -9.42 -2.21 1.11
N SER A 46 -10.58 -2.73 0.73
CA SER A 46 -11.80 -1.97 0.52
C SER A 46 -12.24 -1.27 1.81
N ALA A 47 -12.26 -1.99 2.93
CA ALA A 47 -12.57 -1.43 4.24
C ALA A 47 -11.55 -0.36 4.67
N ALA A 48 -10.25 -0.59 4.46
CA ALA A 48 -9.20 0.37 4.78
C ALA A 48 -9.36 1.68 3.99
N ALA A 49 -9.73 1.59 2.71
CA ALA A 49 -10.02 2.77 1.89
C ALA A 49 -11.22 3.56 2.44
N LEU A 50 -12.32 2.89 2.80
CA LEU A 50 -13.48 3.51 3.43
C LEU A 50 -13.14 4.16 4.76
N VAL A 51 -12.42 3.46 5.65
CA VAL A 51 -11.98 4.00 6.94
C VAL A 51 -11.12 5.25 6.76
N ALA A 52 -10.23 5.26 5.78
CA ALA A 52 -9.38 6.43 5.47
C ALA A 52 -10.21 7.65 5.00
N ALA A 53 -11.31 7.43 4.29
CA ALA A 53 -12.25 8.48 3.89
C ALA A 53 -13.07 9.03 5.08
N GLY A 54 -13.34 8.21 6.10
CA GLY A 54 -13.95 8.60 7.37
C GLY A 54 -15.46 8.82 7.32
N PRO A 55 -16.25 7.87 6.76
CA PRO A 55 -17.71 7.93 6.83
C PRO A 55 -18.19 7.77 8.27
N VAL A 56 -19.42 8.20 8.55
CA VAL A 56 -20.07 7.99 9.85
C VAL A 56 -20.75 6.63 9.93
N ALA A 57 -21.12 6.06 8.78
CA ALA A 57 -21.68 4.71 8.65
C ALA A 57 -21.35 4.13 7.27
N VAL A 58 -21.32 2.81 7.21
CA VAL A 58 -21.28 2.02 5.98
C VAL A 58 -22.56 1.18 5.92
N LEU A 59 -23.29 1.32 4.83
CA LEU A 59 -24.52 0.61 4.52
C LEU A 59 -24.23 -0.37 3.40
N ASN A 60 -24.38 -1.65 3.64
CA ASN A 60 -24.10 -2.68 2.66
C ASN A 60 -25.39 -3.38 2.23
N ALA A 61 -25.62 -3.45 0.93
CA ALA A 61 -26.76 -4.17 0.36
C ALA A 61 -26.69 -5.68 0.61
N GLN A 62 -25.47 -6.23 0.74
CA GLN A 62 -25.19 -7.64 0.98
C GLN A 62 -24.56 -7.88 2.35
N PRO A 63 -24.48 -9.13 2.82
CA PRO A 63 -23.74 -9.46 4.02
C PRO A 63 -22.24 -9.23 3.83
N SER A 64 -21.62 -8.41 4.69
CA SER A 64 -20.16 -8.24 4.76
C SER A 64 -19.45 -9.45 5.39
N LEU A 65 -20.22 -10.39 5.94
CA LEU A 65 -19.80 -11.59 6.65
C LEU A 65 -20.65 -12.77 6.19
N THR A 66 -20.16 -13.59 5.25
CA THR A 66 -20.85 -14.80 4.83
C THR A 66 -20.29 -16.08 5.48
N GLY A 67 -19.21 -15.96 6.26
CA GLY A 67 -18.43 -17.07 6.82
C GLY A 67 -17.51 -17.75 5.80
N ARG A 68 -17.38 -17.16 4.60
CA ARG A 68 -16.53 -17.68 3.50
C ARG A 68 -15.19 -16.96 3.39
N ALA A 69 -15.04 -15.82 4.09
CA ALA A 69 -13.84 -15.02 4.13
C ALA A 69 -13.43 -14.72 5.57
N ALA A 70 -12.23 -14.17 5.76
CA ALA A 70 -11.63 -13.96 7.08
C ALA A 70 -12.18 -12.75 7.86
N ALA A 71 -13.24 -12.09 7.37
CA ALA A 71 -13.89 -10.95 8.04
C ALA A 71 -12.94 -9.79 8.41
N LEU A 72 -11.84 -9.60 7.69
CA LEU A 72 -10.85 -8.56 8.02
C LEU A 72 -11.39 -7.16 7.75
N GLY A 73 -12.22 -6.99 6.73
CA GLY A 73 -12.84 -5.71 6.39
C GLY A 73 -13.79 -5.20 7.47
N PRO A 74 -14.84 -5.94 7.85
CA PRO A 74 -15.74 -5.56 8.94
C PRO A 74 -15.01 -5.26 10.25
N ARG A 75 -13.97 -6.04 10.59
CA ARG A 75 -13.13 -5.80 11.78
C ARG A 75 -12.46 -4.43 11.75
N LEU A 76 -11.99 -3.97 10.58
CA LEU A 76 -11.40 -2.63 10.41
C LEU A 76 -12.45 -1.53 10.55
N ILE A 77 -13.63 -1.68 9.93
CA ILE A 77 -14.72 -0.70 10.01
C ILE A 77 -15.14 -0.49 11.48
N LEU A 78 -15.42 -1.59 12.19
CA LEU A 78 -15.83 -1.53 13.60
C LEU A 78 -14.70 -1.00 14.50
N GLY A 79 -13.45 -1.41 14.25
CA GLY A 79 -12.28 -0.93 14.99
C GLY A 79 -12.04 0.58 14.83
N ALA A 80 -12.49 1.18 13.73
CA ALA A 80 -12.48 2.61 13.50
C ALA A 80 -13.67 3.36 14.13
N GLY A 81 -14.61 2.64 14.78
CA GLY A 81 -15.82 3.21 15.38
C GLY A 81 -16.90 3.61 14.38
N ILE A 82 -16.82 3.10 13.16
CA ILE A 82 -17.79 3.33 12.08
C ILE A 82 -18.89 2.28 12.19
N VAL A 83 -20.16 2.72 12.10
CA VAL A 83 -21.31 1.81 12.10
C VAL A 83 -21.38 1.06 10.76
N LEU A 84 -21.51 -0.27 10.83
CA LEU A 84 -21.70 -1.12 9.65
C LEU A 84 -23.09 -1.77 9.75
N VAL A 85 -23.93 -1.54 8.74
CA VAL A 85 -25.26 -2.15 8.62
C VAL A 85 -25.29 -2.98 7.35
N ASP A 86 -25.47 -4.27 7.49
CA ASP A 86 -25.46 -5.26 6.43
C ASP A 86 -26.87 -5.69 6.01
N ASP A 87 -26.94 -6.41 4.90
CA ASP A 87 -28.13 -7.10 4.40
C ASP A 87 -29.34 -6.16 4.21
N LEU A 88 -29.06 -4.94 3.73
CA LEU A 88 -30.08 -3.91 3.46
C LEU A 88 -30.88 -4.17 2.18
N GLY A 89 -30.47 -5.15 1.36
CA GLY A 89 -31.08 -5.45 0.07
C GLY A 89 -30.64 -4.51 -1.05
N GLN A 90 -30.91 -4.93 -2.30
CA GLN A 90 -30.49 -4.17 -3.49
C GLN A 90 -31.15 -2.80 -3.62
N ASP A 91 -32.31 -2.59 -3.03
CA ASP A 91 -33.07 -1.36 -3.14
C ASP A 91 -32.31 -0.16 -2.55
N ILE A 92 -31.40 -0.37 -1.59
CA ILE A 92 -30.57 0.70 -1.02
C ILE A 92 -29.66 1.35 -2.07
N MET A 93 -29.25 0.60 -3.11
CA MET A 93 -28.42 1.10 -4.20
C MET A 93 -29.17 2.02 -5.16
N SER A 94 -30.52 2.00 -5.13
CA SER A 94 -31.36 2.84 -5.98
C SER A 94 -31.65 4.23 -5.40
N LEU A 95 -31.16 4.52 -4.19
CA LEU A 95 -31.31 5.82 -3.57
C LEU A 95 -30.58 6.90 -4.37
N ARG A 96 -31.04 8.14 -4.21
CA ARG A 96 -30.42 9.27 -4.90
C ARG A 96 -29.10 9.65 -4.21
N GLU A 97 -28.03 9.66 -4.95
CA GLU A 97 -26.72 10.11 -4.45
C GLU A 97 -26.78 11.55 -3.91
N GLY A 98 -26.16 11.79 -2.77
CA GLY A 98 -26.19 13.07 -2.06
C GLY A 98 -27.46 13.31 -1.22
N GLN A 99 -28.40 12.37 -1.19
CA GLN A 99 -29.57 12.41 -0.33
C GLN A 99 -29.17 12.31 1.14
N GLU A 100 -29.87 13.02 2.01
CA GLU A 100 -29.67 12.93 3.46
C GLU A 100 -30.40 11.70 4.01
N VAL A 101 -29.67 10.90 4.78
CA VAL A 101 -30.16 9.64 5.34
C VAL A 101 -29.81 9.60 6.81
N THR A 102 -30.70 9.02 7.62
CA THR A 102 -30.46 8.77 9.04
C THR A 102 -30.44 7.25 9.30
N VAL A 103 -29.39 6.80 9.96
CA VAL A 103 -29.23 5.41 10.40
C VAL A 103 -29.50 5.33 11.89
N THR A 104 -30.45 4.49 12.29
CA THR A 104 -30.79 4.27 13.69
C THR A 104 -30.87 2.77 13.97
N GLY A 105 -29.88 2.23 14.66
CA GLY A 105 -29.70 0.78 14.77
C GLY A 105 -29.63 0.12 13.39
N SER A 106 -30.48 -0.86 13.14
CA SER A 106 -30.56 -1.59 11.85
C SER A 106 -31.40 -0.91 10.78
N LYS A 107 -31.99 0.26 11.07
CA LYS A 107 -32.96 0.94 10.17
C LYS A 107 -32.31 2.12 9.47
N VAL A 108 -32.62 2.25 8.20
CA VAL A 108 -32.24 3.39 7.36
C VAL A 108 -33.49 4.22 7.08
N LEU A 109 -33.43 5.50 7.37
CA LEU A 109 -34.57 6.42 7.24
C LEU A 109 -34.25 7.55 6.28
N VAL A 110 -35.26 7.92 5.49
CA VAL A 110 -35.28 9.13 4.65
C VAL A 110 -36.52 9.93 5.03
N ASP A 111 -36.33 11.20 5.33
CA ASP A 111 -37.41 12.09 5.78
C ASP A 111 -38.29 11.50 6.90
N GLY A 112 -37.69 10.78 7.81
CA GLY A 112 -38.34 10.12 8.94
C GLY A 112 -39.04 8.79 8.61
N SER A 113 -39.09 8.39 7.35
CA SER A 113 -39.69 7.13 6.90
C SER A 113 -38.60 6.04 6.79
N VAL A 114 -38.87 4.85 7.33
CA VAL A 114 -37.98 3.69 7.19
C VAL A 114 -38.04 3.18 5.76
N ILE A 115 -36.91 3.17 5.07
CA ILE A 115 -36.78 2.74 3.67
C ILE A 115 -36.09 1.39 3.53
N ALA A 116 -35.24 1.02 4.51
CA ALA A 116 -34.58 -0.28 4.55
C ALA A 116 -34.33 -0.70 6.01
N THR A 117 -34.25 -2.00 6.23
CA THR A 117 -33.90 -2.59 7.52
C THR A 117 -32.94 -3.73 7.26
N GLY A 118 -31.78 -3.66 7.86
CA GLY A 118 -30.73 -4.67 7.75
C GLY A 118 -30.33 -5.26 9.10
N SER A 119 -29.06 -5.65 9.22
CA SER A 119 -28.46 -6.16 10.43
C SER A 119 -27.24 -5.31 10.82
N VAL A 120 -27.17 -4.86 12.07
CA VAL A 120 -26.00 -4.15 12.58
C VAL A 120 -24.91 -5.18 12.85
N VAL A 121 -23.76 -5.02 12.22
CA VAL A 121 -22.60 -5.88 12.50
C VAL A 121 -21.96 -5.45 13.82
N SER A 122 -21.76 -6.39 14.71
CA SER A 122 -21.17 -6.19 16.04
C SER A 122 -19.82 -6.90 16.18
N SER A 123 -19.08 -6.62 17.25
CA SER A 123 -17.85 -7.35 17.56
C SER A 123 -18.09 -8.84 17.78
N ASP A 124 -19.25 -9.22 18.31
CA ASP A 124 -19.59 -10.63 18.61
C ASP A 124 -19.78 -11.43 17.30
N ASP A 125 -20.22 -10.78 16.21
CA ASP A 125 -20.34 -11.39 14.89
C ASP A 125 -18.98 -11.66 14.24
N LEU A 126 -17.92 -10.98 14.72
CA LEU A 126 -16.55 -11.16 14.22
C LEU A 126 -15.81 -12.34 14.85
N ASP A 127 -16.30 -12.85 15.97
CA ASP A 127 -15.75 -14.00 16.67
C ASP A 127 -16.21 -15.34 16.04
N VAL A 128 -16.72 -15.30 14.82
CA VAL A 128 -16.91 -16.50 14.03
C VAL A 128 -15.54 -17.17 13.93
N ASP A 129 -15.43 -18.24 14.66
CA ASP A 129 -14.24 -19.08 14.76
C ASP A 129 -13.75 -19.38 13.32
N VAL A 130 -12.63 -18.82 12.93
CA VAL A 130 -11.85 -19.26 11.77
C VAL A 130 -11.31 -20.67 12.07
N ALA A 131 -12.02 -21.40 12.90
CA ALA A 131 -11.65 -22.72 13.43
C ALA A 131 -11.63 -23.81 12.36
N ASP A 132 -12.13 -23.51 11.18
CA ASP A 132 -12.05 -24.44 10.07
C ASP A 132 -11.37 -23.80 8.86
N SER A 133 -10.04 -23.60 8.97
CA SER A 133 -9.22 -23.22 7.82
C SER A 133 -9.41 -24.18 6.63
N SER A 134 -9.81 -25.43 6.89
CA SER A 134 -10.16 -26.40 5.85
C SER A 134 -11.40 -25.96 5.06
N ALA A 135 -12.37 -25.33 5.70
CA ALA A 135 -13.56 -24.81 5.01
C ALA A 135 -13.23 -23.57 4.14
N LEU A 136 -12.29 -22.71 4.57
CA LEU A 136 -11.81 -21.58 3.78
C LEU A 136 -11.13 -22.04 2.49
N PHE A 137 -10.38 -23.13 2.54
CA PHE A 137 -9.69 -23.69 1.39
C PHE A 137 -10.50 -24.71 0.60
N ALA A 138 -11.71 -25.08 1.05
CA ALA A 138 -12.57 -26.02 0.32
C ALA A 138 -12.92 -25.46 -1.07
N GLY A 139 -12.59 -26.20 -2.12
CA GLY A 139 -12.84 -25.83 -3.53
C GLY A 139 -11.82 -24.86 -4.14
N VAL A 140 -10.72 -24.54 -3.42
CA VAL A 140 -9.61 -23.76 -3.97
C VAL A 140 -8.85 -24.56 -5.03
N ASP A 141 -8.78 -25.88 -4.92
CA ASP A 141 -8.17 -26.80 -5.87
C ASP A 141 -8.71 -26.62 -7.29
N ALA A 142 -10.03 -26.60 -7.48
CA ALA A 142 -10.65 -26.37 -8.78
C ALA A 142 -10.32 -24.98 -9.35
N SER A 143 -10.30 -23.95 -8.50
CA SER A 143 -9.96 -22.58 -8.92
C SER A 143 -8.47 -22.45 -9.28
N ILE A 144 -7.59 -23.23 -8.66
CA ILE A 144 -6.16 -23.30 -8.99
C ILE A 144 -5.97 -23.90 -10.39
N GLU A 145 -6.62 -25.00 -10.67
CA GLU A 145 -6.51 -25.67 -11.98
C GLU A 145 -6.99 -24.75 -13.10
N GLU A 146 -8.15 -24.12 -12.96
CA GLU A 146 -8.68 -23.16 -13.91
C GLU A 146 -7.73 -21.96 -14.11
N TYR A 147 -7.24 -21.38 -13.01
CA TYR A 147 -6.30 -20.27 -13.05
C TYR A 147 -5.01 -20.62 -13.77
N LEU A 148 -4.40 -21.75 -13.46
CA LEU A 148 -3.15 -22.18 -14.10
C LEU A 148 -3.34 -22.52 -15.59
N ALA A 149 -4.49 -23.07 -15.96
CA ALA A 149 -4.81 -23.33 -17.36
C ALA A 149 -4.89 -22.02 -18.17
N LYS A 150 -5.44 -20.95 -17.57
CA LYS A 150 -5.65 -19.66 -18.23
C LYS A 150 -4.45 -18.74 -18.13
N ASP A 151 -3.95 -18.49 -16.93
CA ASP A 151 -2.97 -17.45 -16.63
C ASP A 151 -1.58 -18.01 -16.28
N GLY A 152 -1.41 -19.34 -16.16
CA GLY A 152 -0.16 -19.97 -15.75
C GLY A 152 1.04 -19.63 -16.66
N ALA A 153 0.81 -19.41 -17.94
CA ALA A 153 1.85 -19.00 -18.88
C ALA A 153 2.38 -17.59 -18.55
N THR A 154 1.50 -16.65 -18.26
CA THR A 154 1.83 -15.28 -17.89
C THR A 154 2.51 -15.25 -16.53
N VAL A 155 1.93 -15.91 -15.53
CA VAL A 155 2.38 -15.81 -14.15
C VAL A 155 3.70 -16.56 -13.90
N LEU A 156 3.83 -17.79 -14.39
CA LEU A 156 4.98 -18.64 -14.09
C LEU A 156 6.10 -18.56 -15.13
N ARG A 157 5.80 -18.19 -16.38
CA ARG A 157 6.78 -18.14 -17.48
C ARG A 157 7.00 -16.75 -18.05
N GLY A 158 6.23 -15.75 -17.62
CA GLY A 158 6.38 -14.36 -18.07
C GLY A 158 5.89 -14.10 -19.50
N VAL A 159 5.03 -14.97 -20.04
CA VAL A 159 4.48 -14.76 -21.38
C VAL A 159 3.58 -13.52 -21.36
N ASP A 160 3.80 -12.59 -22.31
CA ASP A 160 3.06 -11.33 -22.44
C ASP A 160 3.15 -10.40 -21.21
N VAL A 161 4.14 -10.62 -20.34
CA VAL A 161 4.44 -9.68 -19.25
C VAL A 161 5.27 -8.52 -19.82
N PRO A 162 4.85 -7.26 -19.60
CA PRO A 162 5.65 -6.10 -20.03
C PRO A 162 7.04 -6.12 -19.41
N GLU A 163 8.06 -5.99 -20.25
CA GLU A 163 9.45 -5.96 -19.79
C GLU A 163 9.76 -4.65 -19.06
N LEU A 164 10.34 -4.76 -17.88
CA LEU A 164 10.94 -3.59 -17.23
C LEU A 164 12.31 -3.33 -17.85
N SER A 165 12.59 -2.06 -18.16
CA SER A 165 13.93 -1.63 -18.53
C SER A 165 14.94 -2.15 -17.50
N ASP A 166 16.17 -2.41 -17.95
CA ASP A 166 17.24 -3.01 -17.12
C ASP A 166 17.32 -2.37 -15.72
N LEU A 167 16.94 -3.14 -14.73
CA LEU A 167 16.97 -2.72 -13.32
C LEU A 167 18.37 -2.84 -12.71
N SER A 168 19.34 -3.39 -13.47
CA SER A 168 20.74 -3.67 -13.13
C SER A 168 21.07 -3.49 -11.65
N LYS A 169 20.75 -4.52 -10.85
CA LYS A 169 21.07 -4.62 -9.40
C LYS A 169 20.23 -3.72 -8.48
N ARG A 170 19.30 -2.92 -8.99
CA ARG A 170 18.37 -2.14 -8.14
C ARG A 170 17.25 -3.05 -7.63
N PRO A 171 17.02 -3.15 -6.31
CA PRO A 171 15.82 -3.82 -5.81
C PRO A 171 14.57 -3.03 -6.15
N ILE A 172 13.45 -3.72 -6.24
CA ILE A 172 12.12 -3.10 -6.37
C ILE A 172 11.60 -2.74 -4.98
N LEU A 173 10.99 -1.56 -4.86
CA LEU A 173 10.14 -1.15 -3.75
C LEU A 173 8.71 -1.07 -4.24
N LEU A 174 7.88 -2.05 -3.88
CA LEU A 174 6.48 -2.12 -4.25
C LEU A 174 5.63 -1.48 -3.15
N VAL A 175 4.85 -0.45 -3.49
CA VAL A 175 4.10 0.37 -2.53
C VAL A 175 2.61 0.28 -2.83
N THR A 176 1.81 -0.15 -1.84
CA THR A 176 0.35 -0.15 -1.90
C THR A 176 -0.26 1.05 -1.18
N GLY A 177 -1.58 1.22 -1.35
CA GLY A 177 -2.36 2.25 -0.65
C GLY A 177 -2.76 1.92 0.79
N ALA A 178 -2.29 0.80 1.36
CA ALA A 178 -2.67 0.36 2.69
C ALA A 178 -2.29 1.37 3.79
N PRO A 179 -3.05 1.44 4.89
CA PRO A 179 -2.81 2.38 5.99
C PRO A 179 -1.42 2.31 6.58
N GLU A 180 -0.86 1.10 6.68
CA GLU A 180 0.46 0.81 7.24
C GLU A 180 1.62 1.31 6.36
N ALA A 181 1.39 1.45 5.06
CA ALA A 181 2.42 1.79 4.08
C ALA A 181 3.19 3.08 4.44
N LYS A 182 2.51 4.07 5.01
CA LYS A 182 3.14 5.32 5.44
C LYS A 182 4.14 5.12 6.58
N ALA A 183 3.82 4.27 7.56
CA ALA A 183 4.70 3.97 8.68
C ALA A 183 5.91 3.13 8.22
N GLU A 184 5.68 2.12 7.39
CA GLU A 184 6.71 1.27 6.82
C GLU A 184 7.68 2.06 5.92
N LEU A 185 7.17 2.96 5.07
CA LEU A 185 8.01 3.85 4.27
C LEU A 185 8.89 4.76 5.12
N ARG A 186 8.43 5.19 6.30
CA ARG A 186 9.26 5.96 7.24
C ARG A 186 10.37 5.09 7.84
N ALA A 187 10.04 3.86 8.24
CA ALA A 187 11.02 2.91 8.76
C ALA A 187 12.11 2.60 7.73
N LEU A 188 11.77 2.53 6.45
CA LEU A 188 12.70 2.30 5.35
C LEU A 188 13.46 3.56 4.87
N ALA A 189 13.32 4.73 5.52
CA ALA A 189 13.86 5.99 5.00
C ALA A 189 15.37 5.95 4.70
N ARG A 190 16.16 5.33 5.59
CA ARG A 190 17.60 5.17 5.38
C ARG A 190 17.93 4.18 4.27
N TRP A 191 17.28 3.03 4.28
CA TRP A 191 17.44 2.03 3.23
C TRP A 191 17.16 2.61 1.84
N ARG A 192 16.05 3.33 1.69
CA ARG A 192 15.67 3.98 0.42
C ARG A 192 16.71 4.97 -0.08
N SER A 193 17.30 5.77 0.84
CA SER A 193 18.30 6.77 0.48
C SER A 193 19.64 6.18 0.07
N GLU A 194 20.01 5.00 0.62
CA GLU A 194 21.28 4.34 0.32
C GLU A 194 21.19 3.42 -0.91
N VAL A 195 20.04 2.75 -1.09
CA VAL A 195 19.85 1.72 -2.12
C VAL A 195 19.25 2.30 -3.41
N SER A 196 18.47 3.40 -3.32
CA SER A 196 17.77 4.01 -4.46
C SER A 196 16.95 2.99 -5.25
N PRO A 197 15.94 2.32 -4.64
CA PRO A 197 15.19 1.25 -5.27
C PRO A 197 14.40 1.74 -6.48
N PHE A 198 14.04 0.81 -7.39
CA PHE A 198 13.04 1.04 -8.42
C PHE A 198 11.65 1.00 -7.78
N VAL A 199 10.86 2.04 -7.94
CA VAL A 199 9.57 2.18 -7.25
C VAL A 199 8.44 1.74 -8.16
N ILE A 200 7.76 0.67 -7.77
CA ILE A 200 6.48 0.24 -8.34
C ILE A 200 5.39 0.64 -7.36
N ALA A 201 4.46 1.47 -7.79
CA ALA A 201 3.29 1.82 -6.99
C ALA A 201 2.04 1.10 -7.52
N VAL A 202 1.20 0.62 -6.61
CA VAL A 202 -0.03 -0.09 -6.93
C VAL A 202 -1.23 0.77 -6.55
N ASP A 203 -2.08 1.07 -7.51
CA ASP A 203 -3.31 1.85 -7.31
C ASP A 203 -3.03 3.14 -6.49
N GLY A 204 -3.79 3.41 -5.43
CA GLY A 204 -3.59 4.53 -4.51
C GLY A 204 -2.22 4.59 -3.81
N GLY A 205 -1.41 3.54 -3.91
CA GLY A 205 -0.01 3.51 -3.46
C GLY A 205 0.85 4.57 -4.15
N ALA A 206 0.45 5.02 -5.35
CA ALA A 206 1.11 6.11 -6.07
C ALA A 206 1.09 7.42 -5.26
N ASP A 207 -0.03 7.77 -4.65
CA ASP A 207 -0.14 8.95 -3.81
C ASP A 207 0.64 8.80 -2.50
N VAL A 208 0.66 7.61 -1.91
CA VAL A 208 1.45 7.30 -0.71
C VAL A 208 2.93 7.46 -1.00
N ALA A 209 3.43 6.92 -2.10
CA ALA A 209 4.82 7.05 -2.53
C ALA A 209 5.21 8.51 -2.80
N LEU A 210 4.36 9.31 -3.47
CA LEU A 210 4.61 10.74 -3.68
C LEU A 210 4.65 11.53 -2.39
N LYS A 211 3.75 11.26 -1.43
CA LYS A 211 3.77 11.89 -0.09
C LYS A 211 5.06 11.55 0.67
N ALA A 212 5.63 10.37 0.42
CA ALA A 212 6.93 9.95 0.95
C ALA A 212 8.13 10.49 0.14
N ARG A 213 7.90 11.36 -0.86
CA ARG A 213 8.91 11.96 -1.76
C ARG A 213 9.69 10.93 -2.57
N LEU A 214 9.03 9.85 -2.99
CA LEU A 214 9.58 8.88 -3.92
C LEU A 214 9.25 9.29 -5.36
N SER A 215 10.14 8.94 -6.31
CA SER A 215 9.83 8.92 -7.73
C SER A 215 8.93 7.72 -8.02
N LEU A 216 8.01 7.86 -8.97
CA LEU A 216 7.21 6.75 -9.48
C LEU A 216 7.86 6.27 -10.78
N ASP A 217 8.59 5.16 -10.70
CA ASP A 217 9.22 4.59 -11.90
C ASP A 217 8.19 3.80 -12.71
N LEU A 218 7.28 3.08 -12.03
CA LEU A 218 6.16 2.38 -12.63
C LEU A 218 4.92 2.48 -11.74
N VAL A 219 3.75 2.61 -12.34
CA VAL A 219 2.47 2.44 -11.67
C VAL A 219 1.74 1.26 -12.30
N VAL A 220 1.23 0.36 -11.49
CA VAL A 220 0.43 -0.80 -11.92
C VAL A 220 -0.96 -0.69 -11.31
N GLY A 221 -1.99 -0.71 -12.14
CA GLY A 221 -3.37 -0.81 -11.67
C GLY A 221 -4.33 0.23 -12.19
N ASP A 222 -5.31 0.59 -11.35
CA ASP A 222 -6.45 1.42 -11.70
C ASP A 222 -6.16 2.91 -11.50
N ALA A 223 -6.11 3.66 -12.59
CA ALA A 223 -5.88 5.11 -12.58
C ALA A 223 -6.99 5.90 -11.86
N GLU A 224 -8.21 5.34 -11.72
CA GLU A 224 -9.29 6.03 -10.99
C GLU A 224 -9.01 6.10 -9.48
N LEU A 225 -8.16 5.21 -8.95
CA LEU A 225 -7.80 5.15 -7.53
C LEU A 225 -6.64 6.08 -7.13
N MET A 226 -6.16 6.93 -8.03
CA MET A 226 -5.02 7.81 -7.76
C MET A 226 -5.28 9.26 -8.17
N SER A 227 -4.56 10.19 -7.58
CA SER A 227 -4.66 11.60 -7.92
C SER A 227 -4.07 11.89 -9.33
N GLU A 228 -4.59 12.92 -9.98
CA GLU A 228 -4.04 13.39 -11.27
C GLU A 228 -2.55 13.73 -11.16
N LYS A 229 -2.13 14.26 -10.02
CA LYS A 229 -0.72 14.54 -9.74
C LYS A 229 0.12 13.27 -9.76
N ALA A 230 -0.38 12.18 -9.22
CA ALA A 230 0.31 10.88 -9.24
C ALA A 230 0.42 10.36 -10.68
N ILE A 231 -0.66 10.44 -11.44
CA ILE A 231 -0.70 10.03 -12.84
C ILE A 231 0.37 10.82 -13.65
N ARG A 232 0.40 12.15 -13.54
CA ARG A 232 1.35 12.98 -14.28
C ARG A 232 2.82 12.83 -13.84
N LYS A 233 3.08 12.28 -12.65
CA LYS A 233 4.43 12.07 -12.10
C LYS A 233 4.99 10.68 -12.35
N ALA A 234 4.17 9.73 -12.72
CA ALA A 234 4.62 8.39 -13.08
C ALA A 234 5.35 8.40 -14.41
N ARG A 235 6.41 7.60 -14.51
CA ARG A 235 7.20 7.46 -15.75
C ARG A 235 6.56 6.48 -16.72
N SER A 236 5.97 5.41 -16.20
CA SER A 236 5.29 4.39 -16.99
C SER A 236 4.10 3.82 -16.25
N PHE A 237 3.17 3.24 -17.00
CA PHE A 237 1.96 2.62 -16.50
C PHE A 237 1.78 1.23 -17.08
N ILE A 238 1.26 0.31 -16.25
CA ILE A 238 0.71 -0.98 -16.66
C ILE A 238 -0.72 -1.08 -16.12
N VAL A 239 -1.67 -1.31 -17.00
CA VAL A 239 -3.07 -1.54 -16.65
C VAL A 239 -3.33 -3.05 -16.70
N ARG A 240 -3.92 -3.59 -15.62
CA ARG A 240 -4.37 -4.98 -15.60
C ARG A 240 -5.67 -5.12 -16.38
N VAL A 241 -5.72 -6.08 -17.28
CA VAL A 241 -6.94 -6.48 -18.00
C VAL A 241 -7.48 -7.75 -17.34
N GLY A 242 -8.69 -7.70 -16.83
CA GLY A 242 -9.35 -8.85 -16.22
C GLY A 242 -9.75 -9.90 -17.25
N GLY A 243 -10.15 -11.08 -16.76
CA GLY A 243 -10.66 -12.16 -17.61
C GLY A 243 -11.98 -11.81 -18.34
N ASP A 244 -12.67 -10.80 -17.88
CA ASP A 244 -13.84 -10.17 -18.49
C ASP A 244 -13.49 -9.13 -19.58
N GLY A 245 -12.21 -8.88 -19.83
CA GLY A 245 -11.73 -7.88 -20.76
C GLY A 245 -11.75 -6.44 -20.22
N LEU A 246 -12.20 -6.22 -18.99
CA LEU A 246 -12.22 -4.91 -18.38
C LEU A 246 -10.81 -4.48 -17.97
N ALA A 247 -10.49 -3.22 -18.25
CA ALA A 247 -9.21 -2.58 -17.93
C ALA A 247 -9.49 -1.32 -17.08
N PRO A 248 -9.71 -1.46 -15.75
CA PRO A 248 -10.04 -0.34 -14.88
C PRO A 248 -9.01 0.79 -14.97
N GLY A 249 -9.50 2.03 -15.07
CA GLY A 249 -8.65 3.22 -15.19
C GLY A 249 -8.07 3.49 -16.57
N ALA A 250 -8.19 2.57 -17.55
CA ALA A 250 -7.68 2.78 -18.91
C ALA A 250 -8.28 4.01 -19.58
N ASP A 251 -9.60 4.18 -19.53
CA ASP A 251 -10.31 5.33 -20.10
C ASP A 251 -9.82 6.66 -19.53
N ARG A 252 -9.41 6.70 -18.28
CA ARG A 252 -8.87 7.91 -17.67
C ARG A 252 -7.48 8.22 -18.22
N LEU A 253 -6.63 7.22 -18.38
CA LEU A 253 -5.31 7.39 -19.00
C LEU A 253 -5.44 7.84 -20.45
N ASP A 254 -6.37 7.24 -21.22
CA ASP A 254 -6.64 7.61 -22.60
C ASP A 254 -7.11 9.08 -22.70
N ARG A 255 -8.05 9.51 -21.85
CA ARG A 255 -8.50 10.93 -21.79
C ARG A 255 -7.36 11.89 -21.43
N MET A 256 -6.37 11.44 -20.66
CA MET A 256 -5.20 12.24 -20.27
C MET A 256 -4.05 12.16 -21.29
N GLY A 257 -4.17 11.34 -22.33
CA GLY A 257 -3.12 11.12 -23.32
C GLY A 257 -1.88 10.39 -22.78
N ILE A 258 -2.05 9.56 -21.76
CA ILE A 258 -0.97 8.80 -21.12
C ILE A 258 -0.85 7.44 -21.81
N VAL A 259 0.36 7.12 -22.27
CA VAL A 259 0.66 5.80 -22.84
C VAL A 259 0.87 4.78 -21.70
N TYR A 260 0.34 3.60 -21.88
CA TYR A 260 0.44 2.51 -20.90
C TYR A 260 0.54 1.15 -21.59
N ASP A 261 1.16 0.21 -20.90
CA ASP A 261 1.18 -1.19 -21.25
C ASP A 261 0.00 -1.93 -20.60
N ARG A 262 -0.32 -3.14 -21.09
CA ARG A 262 -1.38 -3.98 -20.57
C ARG A 262 -0.82 -5.32 -20.14
N ILE A 263 -1.37 -5.86 -19.05
CA ILE A 263 -1.13 -7.22 -18.62
C ILE A 263 -2.47 -7.92 -18.43
N ALA A 264 -2.70 -8.99 -19.20
CA ALA A 264 -3.93 -9.78 -19.13
C ALA A 264 -3.76 -10.90 -18.11
N MET A 265 -4.44 -10.80 -16.98
CA MET A 265 -4.45 -11.83 -15.95
C MET A 265 -5.59 -11.63 -14.94
N ALA A 266 -6.05 -12.72 -14.35
CA ALA A 266 -6.94 -12.66 -13.19
C ALA A 266 -6.15 -12.23 -11.94
N GLY A 267 -6.87 -11.73 -10.94
CA GLY A 267 -6.28 -11.24 -9.70
C GLY A 267 -6.40 -9.73 -9.50
N THR A 268 -5.63 -9.20 -8.57
CA THR A 268 -5.60 -7.78 -8.21
C THR A 268 -4.50 -7.02 -8.94
N SER A 269 -4.51 -5.69 -8.84
CA SER A 269 -3.38 -4.85 -9.31
C SER A 269 -2.07 -5.20 -8.60
N LEU A 270 -2.14 -5.63 -7.34
CA LEU A 270 -0.98 -6.10 -6.56
C LEU A 270 -0.41 -7.38 -7.18
N ASP A 271 -1.27 -8.33 -7.56
CA ASP A 271 -0.83 -9.58 -8.17
C ASP A 271 -0.13 -9.31 -9.51
N ALA A 272 -0.70 -8.42 -10.33
CA ALA A 272 -0.08 -7.98 -11.57
C ALA A 272 1.29 -7.33 -11.35
N ALA A 273 1.41 -6.45 -10.35
CA ALA A 273 2.67 -5.82 -9.99
C ALA A 273 3.73 -6.82 -9.50
N LEU A 274 3.31 -7.84 -8.74
CA LEU A 274 4.18 -8.93 -8.30
C LEU A 274 4.65 -9.78 -9.48
N VAL A 275 3.77 -10.10 -10.44
CA VAL A 275 4.14 -10.85 -11.66
C VAL A 275 5.14 -10.06 -12.50
N VAL A 276 4.90 -8.76 -12.72
CA VAL A 276 5.86 -7.88 -13.42
C VAL A 276 7.21 -7.84 -12.69
N ALA A 277 7.19 -7.74 -11.36
CA ALA A 277 8.41 -7.78 -10.55
C ALA A 277 9.11 -9.15 -10.59
N ALA A 278 8.35 -10.25 -10.64
CA ALA A 278 8.87 -11.61 -10.71
C ALA A 278 9.70 -11.85 -11.98
N HIS A 279 9.25 -11.32 -13.09
CA HIS A 279 9.92 -11.47 -14.40
C HIS A 279 10.95 -10.37 -14.70
N SER A 280 11.27 -9.55 -13.70
CA SER A 280 12.34 -8.55 -13.78
C SER A 280 13.70 -9.10 -13.31
N THR A 281 14.77 -8.36 -13.61
CA THR A 281 16.15 -8.66 -13.17
C THR A 281 16.45 -8.17 -11.74
N ALA A 282 15.44 -7.67 -10.99
CA ALA A 282 15.62 -7.15 -9.65
C ALA A 282 16.11 -8.22 -8.67
N PRO A 283 17.14 -7.94 -7.84
CA PRO A 283 17.67 -8.89 -6.88
C PRO A 283 16.72 -9.14 -5.69
N ALA A 284 15.83 -8.20 -5.39
CA ALA A 284 14.84 -8.31 -4.33
C ALA A 284 13.62 -7.44 -4.64
N VAL A 285 12.47 -7.85 -4.12
CA VAL A 285 11.19 -7.13 -4.17
C VAL A 285 10.77 -6.85 -2.74
N VAL A 286 10.90 -5.60 -2.32
CA VAL A 286 10.51 -5.15 -0.97
C VAL A 286 9.09 -4.60 -1.05
N THR A 287 8.18 -5.18 -0.29
CA THR A 287 6.76 -4.79 -0.29
C THR A 287 6.43 -3.93 0.91
N VAL A 288 5.62 -2.90 0.67
CA VAL A 288 5.16 -1.91 1.64
C VAL A 288 3.64 -1.87 1.63
N GLY A 289 3.04 -2.00 2.80
CA GLY A 289 1.59 -2.07 2.97
C GLY A 289 0.99 -3.39 2.48
N VAL A 290 1.77 -4.47 2.52
CA VAL A 290 1.31 -5.81 2.13
C VAL A 290 1.50 -6.75 3.31
N SER A 291 0.43 -7.41 3.71
CA SER A 291 0.45 -8.49 4.70
C SER A 291 0.51 -9.85 4.01
N TYR A 292 1.12 -10.82 4.67
CA TYR A 292 1.36 -12.18 4.12
C TYR A 292 0.82 -13.26 5.06
N GLY A 293 -0.32 -13.01 5.70
CA GLY A 293 -0.99 -13.98 6.55
C GLY A 293 -1.90 -14.92 5.77
N GLU A 294 -2.30 -16.01 6.40
CA GLU A 294 -3.30 -16.94 5.87
C GLU A 294 -4.65 -16.23 5.67
N ALA A 295 -5.04 -15.41 6.66
CA ALA A 295 -6.29 -14.65 6.62
C ALA A 295 -6.33 -13.68 5.43
N GLU A 296 -5.21 -12.99 5.14
CA GLU A 296 -5.12 -12.07 4.00
C GLU A 296 -5.17 -12.78 2.65
N LEU A 297 -4.74 -14.04 2.58
CA LEU A 297 -4.80 -14.81 1.34
C LEU A 297 -6.23 -15.10 0.91
N VAL A 298 -7.12 -15.34 1.88
CA VAL A 298 -8.53 -15.69 1.62
C VAL A 298 -9.48 -14.51 1.80
N ASP A 299 -8.98 -13.36 2.24
CA ASP A 299 -9.79 -12.17 2.57
C ASP A 299 -10.56 -11.60 1.37
N ALA A 300 -9.93 -11.57 0.20
CA ALA A 300 -10.54 -11.06 -1.03
C ALA A 300 -11.44 -12.10 -1.75
N GLY A 301 -11.70 -13.23 -1.12
CA GLY A 301 -12.56 -14.29 -1.64
C GLY A 301 -11.82 -15.36 -2.45
N ARG A 302 -12.46 -16.51 -2.57
CA ARG A 302 -11.85 -17.73 -3.16
C ARG A 302 -11.27 -17.57 -4.56
N ALA A 303 -11.93 -16.78 -5.41
CA ALA A 303 -11.47 -16.55 -6.78
C ALA A 303 -10.11 -15.84 -6.86
N LEU A 304 -9.71 -15.14 -5.80
CA LEU A 304 -8.44 -14.39 -5.73
C LEU A 304 -7.34 -15.15 -4.98
N VAL A 305 -7.63 -16.29 -4.38
CA VAL A 305 -6.62 -17.11 -3.66
C VAL A 305 -5.53 -17.59 -4.62
N ALA A 306 -5.90 -18.19 -5.76
CA ALA A 306 -4.94 -18.68 -6.72
C ALA A 306 -4.06 -17.56 -7.31
N PRO A 307 -4.60 -16.44 -7.84
CA PRO A 307 -3.80 -15.28 -8.25
C PRO A 307 -2.83 -14.81 -7.18
N ALA A 308 -3.32 -14.60 -5.96
CA ALA A 308 -2.52 -14.11 -4.85
C ALA A 308 -1.40 -15.08 -4.43
N PHE A 309 -1.66 -16.38 -4.46
CA PHE A 309 -0.67 -17.39 -4.14
C PHE A 309 0.42 -17.49 -5.22
N PHE A 310 0.03 -17.59 -6.48
CA PHE A 310 0.98 -17.82 -7.58
C PHE A 310 1.76 -16.56 -7.94
N SER A 311 1.22 -15.37 -7.77
CA SER A 311 1.97 -14.10 -7.93
C SER A 311 3.12 -13.99 -6.91
N ARG A 312 2.87 -14.37 -5.67
CA ARG A 312 3.90 -14.41 -4.62
C ARG A 312 4.92 -15.52 -4.87
N LEU A 313 4.45 -16.72 -5.27
CA LEU A 313 5.31 -17.85 -5.63
C LEU A 313 6.26 -17.51 -6.78
N ALA A 314 5.79 -16.78 -7.80
CA ALA A 314 6.61 -16.35 -8.94
C ALA A 314 7.76 -15.44 -8.52
N VAL A 315 7.55 -14.52 -7.56
CA VAL A 315 8.64 -13.72 -6.97
C VAL A 315 9.58 -14.59 -6.13
N GLY A 316 9.03 -15.58 -5.43
CA GLY A 316 9.77 -16.56 -4.64
C GLY A 316 10.61 -15.94 -3.52
N SER A 317 11.85 -16.42 -3.36
CA SER A 317 12.76 -16.00 -2.30
C SER A 317 13.23 -14.53 -2.38
N ARG A 318 12.94 -13.83 -3.48
CA ARG A 318 13.23 -12.40 -3.63
C ARG A 318 12.20 -11.49 -2.94
N LEU A 319 11.07 -12.04 -2.51
CA LEU A 319 10.00 -11.29 -1.84
C LEU A 319 10.33 -11.05 -0.37
N ILE A 320 10.38 -9.78 0.04
CA ILE A 320 10.77 -9.40 1.40
C ILE A 320 9.82 -8.28 1.88
N GLY A 321 9.24 -8.45 3.08
CA GLY A 321 8.41 -7.41 3.69
C GLY A 321 9.24 -6.20 4.20
N ALA A 322 8.66 -5.01 4.14
CA ALA A 322 9.28 -3.77 4.63
C ALA A 322 9.80 -3.87 6.06
N GLN A 323 9.06 -4.54 6.94
CA GLN A 323 9.41 -4.71 8.35
C GLN A 323 10.70 -5.53 8.51
N ALA A 324 10.85 -6.60 7.74
CA ALA A 324 12.06 -7.43 7.77
C ALA A 324 13.29 -6.63 7.30
N VAL A 325 13.14 -5.83 6.23
CA VAL A 325 14.20 -4.94 5.76
C VAL A 325 14.55 -3.90 6.82
N ALA A 326 13.55 -3.26 7.44
CA ALA A 326 13.77 -2.25 8.47
C ALA A 326 14.50 -2.82 9.71
N ALA A 327 14.17 -4.06 10.09
CA ALA A 327 14.78 -4.73 11.25
C ALA A 327 16.23 -5.20 10.99
N THR A 328 16.56 -5.58 9.75
CA THR A 328 17.85 -6.19 9.40
C THR A 328 18.85 -5.24 8.76
N PHE A 329 18.36 -4.15 8.16
CA PHE A 329 19.21 -3.20 7.45
C PHE A 329 20.11 -2.42 8.41
N ARG A 330 21.41 -2.54 8.20
CA ARG A 330 22.43 -1.76 8.92
C ARG A 330 22.95 -0.66 7.99
N PRO A 331 22.66 0.62 8.30
CA PRO A 331 23.14 1.73 7.48
C PRO A 331 24.67 1.79 7.51
N ARG A 332 25.25 2.02 6.37
CA ARG A 332 26.70 2.26 6.28
C ARG A 332 27.05 3.60 6.95
N PRO A 333 28.16 3.69 7.69
CA PRO A 333 28.62 4.98 8.18
C PRO A 333 28.87 5.91 6.98
N ARG A 334 28.36 7.13 7.05
CA ARG A 334 28.57 8.12 5.98
C ARG A 334 30.06 8.39 5.85
N GLY A 335 30.59 8.37 4.62
CA GLY A 335 32.01 8.61 4.37
C GLY A 335 32.52 9.90 5.02
N TRP A 336 31.70 10.93 5.09
CA TRP A 336 32.03 12.19 5.73
C TRP A 336 32.29 12.03 7.26
N THR A 337 31.59 11.13 7.96
CA THR A 337 31.83 10.87 9.39
C THR A 337 33.20 10.22 9.63
N LEU A 338 33.66 9.40 8.67
CA LEU A 338 35.02 8.84 8.69
C LEU A 338 36.06 9.94 8.44
N VAL A 339 35.79 10.83 7.48
CA VAL A 339 36.64 11.99 7.20
C VAL A 339 36.71 12.91 8.42
N LEU A 340 35.55 13.23 9.05
CA LEU A 340 35.52 14.02 10.27
C LEU A 340 36.32 13.37 11.40
N LEU A 341 36.16 12.06 11.61
CA LEU A 341 36.91 11.31 12.61
C LEU A 341 38.40 11.38 12.33
N ALA A 342 38.80 11.22 11.06
CA ALA A 342 40.22 11.34 10.66
C ALA A 342 40.77 12.74 10.90
N VAL A 343 40.01 13.78 10.58
CA VAL A 343 40.38 15.20 10.83
C VAL A 343 40.53 15.44 12.33
N VAL A 344 39.59 14.97 13.16
CA VAL A 344 39.67 15.09 14.62
C VAL A 344 40.88 14.34 15.16
N ALA A 345 41.15 13.13 14.67
CA ALA A 345 42.32 12.35 15.09
C ALA A 345 43.63 13.08 14.73
N VAL A 346 43.75 13.63 13.51
CA VAL A 346 44.90 14.42 13.08
C VAL A 346 45.06 15.70 13.93
N ALA A 347 43.96 16.39 14.22
CA ALA A 347 43.98 17.58 15.07
C ALA A 347 44.47 17.26 16.52
N LEU A 348 43.93 16.18 17.09
CA LEU A 348 44.36 15.69 18.43
C LEU A 348 45.84 15.29 18.45
N MET A 349 46.29 14.62 17.38
CA MET A 349 47.71 14.26 17.22
C MET A 349 48.59 15.52 17.11
N GLY A 350 48.13 16.53 16.36
CA GLY A 350 48.81 17.82 16.27
C GLY A 350 48.94 18.55 17.62
N VAL A 351 47.85 18.55 18.40
CA VAL A 351 47.87 19.13 19.77
C VAL A 351 48.79 18.35 20.71
N ALA A 352 48.75 17.03 20.63
CA ALA A 352 49.64 16.17 21.43
C ALA A 352 51.14 16.40 21.10
N LEU A 353 51.47 16.50 19.82
CA LEU A 353 52.81 16.82 19.37
C LEU A 353 53.24 18.24 19.82
N TRP A 354 52.36 19.20 19.73
CA TRP A 354 52.63 20.57 20.19
C TRP A 354 52.86 20.66 21.69
N SER A 355 52.17 19.86 22.49
CA SER A 355 52.28 19.88 23.96
C SER A 355 53.55 19.17 24.48
N THR A 356 54.28 18.45 23.64
CA THR A 356 55.49 17.71 24.01
C THR A 356 56.73 18.43 23.47
N PRO A 357 57.86 18.57 24.28
CA PRO A 357 59.07 19.22 23.82
C PRO A 357 59.65 18.58 22.54
N TRP A 358 59.64 17.28 22.47
CA TRP A 358 60.11 16.49 21.30
C TRP A 358 59.22 16.69 20.06
N GLY A 359 57.93 16.78 20.26
CA GLY A 359 56.96 17.02 19.16
C GLY A 359 57.07 18.42 18.58
N ASN A 360 57.42 19.40 19.39
CA ASN A 360 57.67 20.78 18.94
C ASN A 360 58.85 20.87 18.00
N ASP A 361 59.96 20.16 18.31
CA ASP A 361 61.14 20.09 17.43
C ASP A 361 60.84 19.41 16.07
N LEU A 362 59.91 18.47 16.05
CA LEU A 362 59.44 17.78 14.84
C LEU A 362 58.52 18.64 13.97
N LEU A 363 57.75 19.51 14.58
CA LEU A 363 56.84 20.43 13.88
C LEU A 363 57.51 21.72 13.35
N HIS A 364 58.69 22.09 13.90
CA HIS A 364 59.43 23.29 13.46
C HIS A 364 59.69 23.34 11.95
N PRO A 365 60.18 22.28 11.29
CA PRO A 365 60.38 22.32 9.84
C PRO A 365 59.09 22.42 9.02
N VAL A 366 57.96 21.86 9.52
CA VAL A 366 56.67 21.96 8.84
C VAL A 366 56.09 23.37 8.97
N THR A 367 56.14 23.96 10.14
CA THR A 367 55.66 25.33 10.36
C THR A 367 56.49 26.36 9.60
N SER A 368 57.84 26.20 9.55
CA SER A 368 58.72 27.08 8.80
C SER A 368 58.46 26.98 7.27
N PHE A 369 58.17 25.77 6.76
CA PHE A 369 57.79 25.59 5.35
C PHE A 369 56.49 26.32 5.02
N PHE A 370 55.45 26.21 5.85
CA PHE A 370 54.17 26.93 5.62
C PHE A 370 54.31 28.46 5.75
N VAL A 371 55.12 28.93 6.71
CA VAL A 371 55.40 30.36 6.84
C VAL A 371 56.19 30.88 5.64
N SER A 372 57.14 30.15 5.11
CA SER A 372 57.87 30.52 3.89
C SER A 372 56.98 30.52 2.64
N LEU A 373 56.00 29.59 2.55
CA LEU A 373 55.03 29.55 1.47
C LEU A 373 54.09 30.75 1.50
N MET A 374 53.63 31.15 2.69
CA MET A 374 52.77 32.31 2.85
C MET A 374 53.51 33.67 2.54
N HIS A 375 54.79 33.71 2.87
CA HIS A 375 55.60 34.90 2.52
C HIS A 375 55.93 34.99 1.04
N SER A 376 56.08 33.84 0.35
CA SER A 376 56.28 33.81 -1.09
C SER A 376 55.01 34.15 -1.89
N ALA A 377 53.83 33.86 -1.34
CA ALA A 377 52.54 34.19 -1.92
C ALA A 377 52.08 35.64 -1.69
N GLY A 378 52.61 36.31 -0.66
CA GLY A 378 52.28 37.69 -0.30
C GLY A 378 53.23 38.77 -0.91
N GLY A 379 54.27 38.36 -1.61
CA GLY A 379 55.30 39.27 -2.19
C GLY A 379 55.16 39.60 -3.67
N ALA A 380 54.02 39.28 -4.29
CA ALA A 380 53.72 39.68 -5.67
C ALA A 380 52.61 40.71 -5.72
N GLN A 381 52.91 41.94 -5.27
CA GLN A 381 52.22 43.17 -5.63
C GLN A 381 53.24 44.20 -6.07
#